data_9d58b39f1e5df05b270ff43073dcaa75
#
_entry.id   9d58b39f1e5df05b270ff43073dcaa75
#
_cell.length_a   1.000
_cell.length_b   1.000
_cell.length_c   1.000
_cell.angle_alpha   90.00
_cell.angle_beta   90.00
_cell.angle_gamma   90.00
#
_symmetry.space_group_name_H-M   'P 1'
#
loop_
_entity.id
_entity.type
_entity.pdbx_description
1 polymer ?
#
loop_
_entity_poly.entity_id
_entity_poly.type
_entity_poly.pdbx_seq_one_letter_code
_entity_poly.pdbx_strand_id
1 'polypeptide(L)'
;MPAYKDEERGTWYCEFRYKEVNGISKKKKKRGFKTKKEASEYERSFLSQLSTKAETIYFKDLAEIYLKDMETRLKASSFNNKKKIFRLKLMPFFQDMLVGNITPVVIRKWQNEELKNNYKKSYSATIQKELSAIMNYAVKFYNLPFNTVAKAGKITTSPLLHEKGEIKVWSLKEFKEFIAHVKNYELYTIFNLLYFTGARIGEILALNHRDFDFKNKTMRINKNFQKINGKEYITTPKTKSSVRTIKIPTFLCDIVQGYFNKLYDVEIERVFNVSRTNIHRCKNSIIKKYNLKSIRLHDFRHSHASILLNEGVNIIAVSKRLGHESIKMTLDTYSHLMDGNEDKLIDTLEKIKKEEF
;
A
#
# COMPACT_ATOMS: atom_id res chain seq x y z
N MET A 1 -29.44 -17.98 32.59
CA MET A 1 -30.10 -18.48 31.37
C MET A 1 -31.03 -19.63 31.78
N PRO A 2 -32.19 -19.84 31.16
CA PRO A 2 -33.20 -20.66 31.73
C PRO A 2 -33.01 -22.15 31.42
N ALA A 3 -32.73 -22.94 32.45
CA ALA A 3 -33.02 -24.35 32.45
C ALA A 3 -34.43 -24.55 32.99
N TYR A 4 -35.20 -25.39 32.33
CA TYR A 4 -36.61 -25.59 32.56
C TYR A 4 -36.85 -26.96 33.22
N LYS A 5 -37.86 -27.05 34.08
CA LYS A 5 -38.30 -28.29 34.70
C LYS A 5 -39.28 -28.99 33.76
N ASP A 6 -39.10 -30.26 33.52
CA ASP A 6 -40.03 -31.14 32.82
C ASP A 6 -40.90 -31.80 33.91
N GLU A 7 -42.09 -31.29 34.12
CA GLU A 7 -42.94 -31.68 35.24
C GLU A 7 -43.50 -33.11 35.08
N GLU A 8 -43.68 -33.58 33.83
CA GLU A 8 -44.15 -34.93 33.56
C GLU A 8 -43.09 -35.99 33.89
N ARG A 9 -41.78 -35.65 33.73
CA ARG A 9 -40.70 -36.58 33.91
C ARG A 9 -39.88 -36.35 35.18
N GLY A 10 -40.16 -35.29 35.94
CA GLY A 10 -39.44 -34.93 37.14
C GLY A 10 -37.98 -34.54 36.90
N THR A 11 -37.58 -34.25 35.65
CA THR A 11 -36.22 -33.95 35.25
C THR A 11 -36.08 -32.49 34.74
N TRP A 12 -34.85 -32.04 34.55
CA TRP A 12 -34.57 -30.73 33.98
C TRP A 12 -34.14 -30.85 32.53
N TYR A 13 -34.38 -29.79 31.72
CA TYR A 13 -33.88 -29.69 30.36
C TYR A 13 -33.36 -28.29 30.09
N CYS A 14 -32.40 -28.17 29.15
CA CYS A 14 -31.95 -26.92 28.59
C CYS A 14 -32.39 -26.81 27.13
N GLU A 15 -32.74 -25.60 26.71
CA GLU A 15 -33.10 -25.28 25.34
C GLU A 15 -32.51 -23.94 24.98
N PHE A 16 -31.61 -23.90 23.98
CA PHE A 16 -30.87 -22.70 23.58
C PHE A 16 -30.64 -22.66 22.08
N ARG A 17 -30.41 -21.44 21.59
CA ARG A 17 -30.03 -21.20 20.20
C ARG A 17 -28.53 -21.00 20.12
N TYR A 18 -27.92 -21.55 19.07
CA TYR A 18 -26.50 -21.35 18.77
C TYR A 18 -26.34 -21.13 17.27
N LYS A 19 -25.27 -20.42 16.89
CA LYS A 19 -24.90 -20.23 15.47
C LYS A 19 -23.86 -21.25 15.07
N GLU A 20 -24.13 -21.98 13.98
CA GLU A 20 -23.10 -22.81 13.35
C GLU A 20 -22.07 -21.98 12.63
N VAL A 21 -21.01 -22.65 12.16
CA VAL A 21 -19.87 -22.07 11.42
C VAL A 21 -20.29 -21.29 10.18
N ASN A 22 -21.37 -21.74 9.54
CA ASN A 22 -21.96 -21.14 8.35
C ASN A 22 -22.89 -19.93 8.67
N GLY A 23 -22.97 -19.52 9.96
CA GLY A 23 -23.82 -18.41 10.41
C GLY A 23 -25.27 -18.78 10.63
N ILE A 24 -25.69 -20.03 10.32
CA ILE A 24 -27.06 -20.49 10.49
C ILE A 24 -27.34 -20.68 11.97
N SER A 25 -28.45 -20.06 12.45
CA SER A 25 -28.90 -20.21 13.83
C SER A 25 -29.65 -21.53 13.96
N LYS A 26 -29.18 -22.43 14.84
CA LYS A 26 -29.83 -23.68 15.20
C LYS A 26 -30.30 -23.66 16.64
N LYS A 27 -31.35 -24.44 16.91
CA LYS A 27 -31.93 -24.64 18.25
C LYS A 27 -31.52 -26.02 18.74
N LYS A 28 -31.04 -26.12 19.98
CA LYS A 28 -30.72 -27.37 20.63
C LYS A 28 -31.54 -27.51 21.91
N LYS A 29 -32.15 -28.68 22.09
CA LYS A 29 -32.86 -29.06 23.29
C LYS A 29 -32.28 -30.38 23.80
N LYS A 30 -31.90 -30.42 25.09
CA LYS A 30 -31.46 -31.64 25.76
C LYS A 30 -32.19 -31.79 27.07
N ARG A 31 -32.79 -32.99 27.29
CA ARG A 31 -33.58 -33.35 28.45
C ARG A 31 -32.86 -34.38 29.31
N GLY A 32 -33.41 -34.66 30.53
CA GLY A 32 -32.96 -35.76 31.37
C GLY A 32 -31.88 -35.41 32.38
N PHE A 33 -31.70 -34.13 32.73
CA PHE A 33 -30.80 -33.72 33.79
C PHE A 33 -31.46 -33.86 35.14
N LYS A 34 -30.72 -34.32 36.16
CA LYS A 34 -31.24 -34.49 37.51
C LYS A 34 -31.46 -33.14 38.21
N THR A 35 -30.64 -32.15 37.89
CA THR A 35 -30.68 -30.84 38.54
C THR A 35 -30.66 -29.69 37.51
N LYS A 36 -31.18 -28.52 37.94
CA LYS A 36 -31.11 -27.28 37.17
C LYS A 36 -29.66 -26.88 36.86
N LYS A 37 -28.76 -27.17 37.80
CA LYS A 37 -27.33 -26.87 37.70
C LYS A 37 -26.69 -27.67 36.57
N GLU A 38 -26.93 -28.97 36.50
CA GLU A 38 -26.45 -29.83 35.42
C GLU A 38 -26.92 -29.40 34.04
N ALA A 39 -28.20 -29.02 33.90
CA ALA A 39 -28.74 -28.51 32.64
C ALA A 39 -28.05 -27.21 32.20
N SER A 40 -27.80 -26.30 33.13
CA SER A 40 -27.09 -25.05 32.88
C SER A 40 -25.60 -25.22 32.60
N GLU A 41 -24.95 -26.16 33.26
CA GLU A 41 -23.54 -26.54 32.99
C GLU A 41 -23.36 -27.20 31.62
N TYR A 42 -24.33 -28.03 31.22
CA TYR A 42 -24.34 -28.62 29.87
C TYR A 42 -24.45 -27.52 28.78
N GLU A 43 -25.35 -26.55 28.94
CA GLU A 43 -25.50 -25.43 28.03
C GLU A 43 -24.15 -24.64 27.92
N ARG A 44 -23.55 -24.28 29.08
CA ARG A 44 -22.29 -23.57 29.12
C ARG A 44 -21.17 -24.36 28.45
N SER A 45 -21.07 -25.67 28.78
CA SER A 45 -20.06 -26.56 28.17
C SER A 45 -20.25 -26.68 26.67
N PHE A 46 -21.49 -26.84 26.19
CA PHE A 46 -21.77 -26.92 24.77
C PHE A 46 -21.46 -25.61 24.04
N LEU A 47 -21.86 -24.47 24.60
CA LEU A 47 -21.55 -23.15 24.03
C LEU A 47 -20.06 -22.85 24.09
N SER A 48 -19.34 -23.25 25.15
CA SER A 48 -17.87 -23.13 25.22
C SER A 48 -17.17 -24.00 24.20
N GLN A 49 -17.63 -25.25 23.99
CA GLN A 49 -17.08 -26.13 22.92
C GLN A 49 -17.33 -25.57 21.51
N LEU A 50 -18.43 -24.85 21.29
CA LEU A 50 -18.67 -24.13 20.04
C LEU A 50 -17.84 -22.86 19.92
N SER A 51 -17.49 -22.24 21.06
CA SER A 51 -16.72 -20.99 21.10
C SER A 51 -15.21 -21.17 20.88
N THR A 52 -14.70 -22.40 20.90
CA THR A 52 -13.25 -22.72 20.96
C THR A 52 -12.61 -23.01 19.61
N LYS A 53 -13.10 -22.42 18.52
CA LYS A 53 -12.47 -22.67 17.19
C LYS A 53 -11.07 -22.10 17.06
N ALA A 54 -10.74 -21.01 17.74
CA ALA A 54 -9.39 -20.48 17.76
C ALA A 54 -8.41 -21.43 18.48
N GLU A 55 -8.90 -22.23 19.43
CA GLU A 55 -8.10 -23.20 20.18
C GLU A 55 -7.80 -24.47 19.41
N THR A 56 -8.53 -24.74 18.32
CA THR A 56 -8.40 -25.98 17.54
C THR A 56 -7.79 -25.78 16.15
N ILE A 57 -7.67 -24.54 15.66
CA ILE A 57 -7.13 -24.24 14.34
C ILE A 57 -5.67 -23.81 14.43
N TYR A 58 -4.81 -24.39 13.59
CA TYR A 58 -3.45 -23.92 13.44
C TYR A 58 -3.38 -22.62 12.64
N PHE A 59 -2.35 -21.82 12.92
CA PHE A 59 -2.15 -20.55 12.21
C PHE A 59 -2.02 -20.73 10.69
N LYS A 60 -1.36 -21.80 10.23
CA LYS A 60 -1.22 -22.11 8.80
C LYS A 60 -2.58 -22.29 8.12
N ASP A 61 -3.50 -23.03 8.76
CA ASP A 61 -4.82 -23.32 8.19
C ASP A 61 -5.70 -22.05 8.19
N LEU A 62 -5.65 -21.28 9.27
CA LEU A 62 -6.32 -19.97 9.32
C LEU A 62 -5.75 -19.02 8.27
N ALA A 63 -4.43 -19.01 8.05
CA ALA A 63 -3.79 -18.16 7.07
C ALA A 63 -4.21 -18.52 5.64
N GLU A 64 -4.34 -19.79 5.32
CA GLU A 64 -4.82 -20.25 4.02
C GLU A 64 -6.27 -19.77 3.76
N ILE A 65 -7.18 -19.98 4.72
CA ILE A 65 -8.56 -19.53 4.64
C ILE A 65 -8.63 -18.01 4.50
N TYR A 66 -7.89 -17.28 5.33
CA TYR A 66 -7.82 -15.82 5.31
C TYR A 66 -7.30 -15.29 3.97
N LEU A 67 -6.21 -15.86 3.45
CA LEU A 67 -5.64 -15.45 2.17
C LEU A 67 -6.60 -15.73 1.01
N LYS A 68 -7.32 -16.85 1.02
CA LYS A 68 -8.33 -17.16 0.01
C LYS A 68 -9.49 -16.15 0.03
N ASP A 69 -9.96 -15.75 1.21
CA ASP A 69 -10.97 -14.68 1.34
C ASP A 69 -10.43 -13.31 0.86
N MET A 70 -9.17 -12.99 1.13
CA MET A 70 -8.54 -11.73 0.72
C MET A 70 -8.23 -11.65 -0.77
N GLU A 71 -8.07 -12.78 -1.46
CA GLU A 71 -7.80 -12.82 -2.91
C GLU A 71 -8.92 -12.17 -3.72
N THR A 72 -10.17 -12.40 -3.33
CA THR A 72 -11.35 -11.82 -4.00
C THR A 72 -11.58 -10.34 -3.66
N ARG A 73 -11.03 -9.85 -2.52
CA ARG A 73 -11.29 -8.50 -2.00
C ARG A 73 -10.18 -7.50 -2.30
N LEU A 74 -8.99 -7.96 -2.64
CA LEU A 74 -7.82 -7.11 -2.80
C LEU A 74 -7.40 -6.99 -4.27
N LYS A 75 -6.82 -5.83 -4.63
CA LYS A 75 -6.12 -5.70 -5.91
C LYS A 75 -4.94 -6.68 -5.94
N ALA A 76 -4.67 -7.28 -7.10
CA ALA A 76 -3.64 -8.31 -7.30
C ALA A 76 -2.26 -7.94 -6.70
N SER A 77 -1.82 -6.68 -6.81
CA SER A 77 -0.56 -6.22 -6.22
C SER A 77 -0.56 -6.24 -4.70
N SER A 78 -1.67 -5.83 -4.07
CA SER A 78 -1.82 -5.81 -2.62
C SER A 78 -1.88 -7.23 -2.06
N PHE A 79 -2.64 -8.10 -2.74
CA PHE A 79 -2.72 -9.51 -2.38
C PHE A 79 -1.37 -10.22 -2.50
N ASN A 80 -0.62 -10.00 -3.60
CA ASN A 80 0.70 -10.60 -3.77
C ASN A 80 1.70 -10.16 -2.68
N ASN A 81 1.68 -8.88 -2.28
CA ASN A 81 2.51 -8.39 -1.18
C ASN A 81 2.11 -9.03 0.15
N LYS A 82 0.80 -9.11 0.44
CA LYS A 82 0.27 -9.80 1.61
C LYS A 82 0.74 -11.25 1.64
N LYS A 83 0.56 -12.01 0.55
CA LYS A 83 1.00 -13.41 0.43
C LYS A 83 2.50 -13.58 0.69
N LYS A 84 3.34 -12.64 0.18
CA LYS A 84 4.79 -12.65 0.45
C LYS A 84 5.11 -12.46 1.94
N ILE A 85 4.45 -11.51 2.61
CA ILE A 85 4.66 -11.27 4.04
C ILE A 85 4.26 -12.50 4.85
N PHE A 86 3.10 -13.10 4.57
CA PHE A 86 2.68 -14.33 5.22
C PHE A 86 3.72 -15.43 5.06
N ARG A 87 4.10 -15.76 3.82
CA ARG A 87 5.04 -16.83 3.54
C ARG A 87 6.42 -16.62 4.16
N LEU A 88 6.97 -15.39 4.07
CA LEU A 88 8.37 -15.14 4.40
C LEU A 88 8.58 -14.64 5.84
N LYS A 89 7.52 -14.12 6.51
CA LYS A 89 7.66 -13.45 7.79
C LYS A 89 6.79 -14.01 8.90
N LEU A 90 5.59 -14.46 8.58
CA LEU A 90 4.65 -14.94 9.59
C LEU A 90 4.67 -16.47 9.71
N MET A 91 4.64 -17.18 8.59
CA MET A 91 4.64 -18.65 8.59
C MET A 91 5.83 -19.27 9.32
N PRO A 92 7.08 -18.79 9.13
CA PRO A 92 8.24 -19.42 9.80
C PRO A 92 8.15 -19.42 11.33
N PHE A 93 7.40 -18.50 11.93
CA PHE A 93 7.26 -18.41 13.39
C PHE A 93 5.95 -19.01 13.89
N PHE A 94 4.84 -18.79 13.18
CA PHE A 94 3.49 -19.06 13.72
C PHE A 94 2.83 -20.31 13.13
N GLN A 95 3.28 -20.86 12.01
CA GLN A 95 2.54 -21.87 11.23
C GLN A 95 2.03 -23.06 12.06
N ASP A 96 2.83 -23.57 12.98
CA ASP A 96 2.53 -24.77 13.77
C ASP A 96 1.94 -24.45 15.15
N MET A 97 1.56 -23.19 15.39
CA MET A 97 0.91 -22.75 16.62
C MET A 97 -0.61 -22.78 16.47
N LEU A 98 -1.31 -23.27 17.49
CA LEU A 98 -2.74 -23.05 17.61
C LEU A 98 -3.01 -21.56 17.81
N VAL A 99 -4.01 -21.03 17.11
CA VAL A 99 -4.33 -19.58 17.13
C VAL A 99 -4.66 -19.08 18.54
N GLY A 100 -5.34 -19.91 19.34
CA GLY A 100 -5.63 -19.61 20.74
C GLY A 100 -4.40 -19.49 21.63
N ASN A 101 -3.30 -20.16 21.26
CA ASN A 101 -2.03 -20.12 22.01
C ASN A 101 -1.13 -18.95 21.60
N ILE A 102 -1.51 -18.15 20.59
CA ILE A 102 -0.77 -16.96 20.20
C ILE A 102 -1.13 -15.81 21.16
N THR A 103 -0.54 -15.86 22.36
CA THR A 103 -0.75 -14.88 23.43
C THR A 103 0.04 -13.58 23.18
N PRO A 104 -0.26 -12.48 23.91
CA PRO A 104 0.55 -11.26 23.83
C PRO A 104 2.04 -11.48 24.16
N VAL A 105 2.34 -12.45 25.02
CA VAL A 105 3.74 -12.84 25.35
C VAL A 105 4.42 -13.45 24.13
N VAL A 106 3.75 -14.36 23.42
CA VAL A 106 4.26 -14.96 22.17
C VAL A 106 4.48 -13.88 21.10
N ILE A 107 3.54 -12.94 20.96
CA ILE A 107 3.71 -11.79 20.05
C ILE A 107 4.94 -10.95 20.41
N ARG A 108 5.15 -10.67 21.71
CA ARG A 108 6.34 -9.91 22.15
C ARG A 108 7.64 -10.66 21.85
N LYS A 109 7.66 -11.98 22.04
CA LYS A 109 8.81 -12.81 21.66
C LYS A 109 9.11 -12.70 20.17
N TRP A 110 8.08 -12.85 19.33
CA TRP A 110 8.21 -12.69 17.89
C TRP A 110 8.68 -11.28 17.49
N GLN A 111 8.14 -10.22 18.11
CA GLN A 111 8.60 -8.84 17.88
C GLN A 111 10.09 -8.67 18.17
N ASN A 112 10.58 -9.26 19.26
CA ASN A 112 11.99 -9.18 19.63
C ASN A 112 12.88 -9.94 18.62
N GLU A 113 12.40 -11.05 18.05
CA GLU A 113 13.12 -11.76 16.98
C GLU A 113 13.12 -10.95 15.68
N GLU A 114 11.99 -10.36 15.27
CA GLU A 114 11.93 -9.50 14.09
C GLU A 114 12.80 -8.25 14.19
N LEU A 115 13.01 -7.69 15.40
CA LEU A 115 13.90 -6.55 15.61
C LEU A 115 15.37 -6.88 15.31
N LYS A 116 15.82 -8.13 15.50
CA LYS A 116 17.19 -8.56 15.15
C LYS A 116 17.50 -8.43 13.65
N ASN A 117 16.47 -8.43 12.79
CA ASN A 117 16.63 -8.30 11.34
C ASN A 117 16.97 -6.87 10.88
N ASN A 118 16.99 -5.88 11.77
CA ASN A 118 17.29 -4.48 11.46
C ASN A 118 16.48 -3.88 10.28
N TYR A 119 15.22 -4.29 10.14
CA TYR A 119 14.35 -3.75 9.11
C TYR A 119 13.99 -2.28 9.37
N LYS A 120 13.71 -1.53 8.30
CA LYS A 120 13.13 -0.19 8.44
C LYS A 120 11.82 -0.26 9.24
N LYS A 121 11.62 0.69 10.15
CA LYS A 121 10.44 0.80 11.02
C LYS A 121 9.11 0.63 10.27
N SER A 122 9.00 1.24 9.08
CA SER A 122 7.80 1.14 8.23
C SER A 122 7.54 -0.28 7.72
N TYR A 123 8.59 -1.06 7.47
CA TYR A 123 8.45 -2.45 7.03
C TYR A 123 8.07 -3.36 8.19
N SER A 124 8.69 -3.24 9.36
CA SER A 124 8.29 -3.98 10.56
C SER A 124 6.84 -3.67 10.97
N ALA A 125 6.44 -2.39 10.90
CA ALA A 125 5.05 -1.99 11.12
C ALA A 125 4.09 -2.63 10.10
N THR A 126 4.52 -2.79 8.84
CA THR A 126 3.71 -3.46 7.80
C THR A 126 3.55 -4.94 8.10
N ILE A 127 4.61 -5.64 8.52
CA ILE A 127 4.54 -7.06 8.90
C ILE A 127 3.58 -7.24 10.08
N GLN A 128 3.72 -6.42 11.13
CA GLN A 128 2.84 -6.48 12.30
C GLN A 128 1.38 -6.16 11.94
N LYS A 129 1.14 -5.22 11.02
CA LYS A 129 -0.20 -4.91 10.53
C LYS A 129 -0.86 -6.12 9.86
N GLU A 130 -0.11 -6.90 9.09
CA GLU A 130 -0.63 -8.12 8.46
C GLU A 130 -0.95 -9.20 9.49
N LEU A 131 -0.10 -9.37 10.53
CA LEU A 131 -0.39 -10.27 11.65
C LEU A 131 -1.64 -9.81 12.42
N SER A 132 -1.76 -8.52 12.71
CA SER A 132 -2.93 -7.96 13.39
C SER A 132 -4.21 -8.16 12.57
N ALA A 133 -4.13 -8.09 11.25
CA ALA A 133 -5.28 -8.28 10.36
C ALA A 133 -5.83 -9.72 10.42
N ILE A 134 -4.96 -10.74 10.41
CA ILE A 134 -5.42 -12.14 10.55
C ILE A 134 -5.93 -12.43 11.97
N MET A 135 -5.33 -11.83 13.02
CA MET A 135 -5.83 -12.00 14.38
C MET A 135 -7.20 -11.32 14.55
N ASN A 136 -7.47 -10.17 13.91
CA ASN A 136 -8.81 -9.59 13.84
C ASN A 136 -9.80 -10.50 13.08
N TYR A 137 -9.35 -11.19 12.06
CA TYR A 137 -10.16 -12.18 11.35
C TYR A 137 -10.51 -13.36 12.27
N ALA A 138 -9.54 -13.82 13.09
CA ALA A 138 -9.78 -14.84 14.09
C ALA A 138 -10.79 -14.38 15.18
N VAL A 139 -10.68 -13.13 15.64
CA VAL A 139 -11.67 -12.54 16.57
C VAL A 139 -13.07 -12.56 15.96
N LYS A 140 -13.18 -12.15 14.69
CA LYS A 140 -14.47 -12.02 14.03
C LYS A 140 -15.14 -13.35 13.68
N PHE A 141 -14.36 -14.35 13.26
CA PHE A 141 -14.89 -15.57 12.65
C PHE A 141 -14.56 -16.86 13.41
N TYR A 142 -13.60 -16.83 14.34
CA TYR A 142 -13.10 -18.00 15.06
C TYR A 142 -13.18 -17.85 16.58
N ASN A 143 -13.96 -16.87 17.06
CA ASN A 143 -14.22 -16.62 18.47
C ASN A 143 -12.96 -16.42 19.33
N LEU A 144 -11.87 -15.88 18.75
CA LEU A 144 -10.75 -15.42 19.55
C LEU A 144 -11.25 -14.24 20.41
N PRO A 145 -11.00 -14.22 21.75
CA PRO A 145 -11.60 -13.22 22.63
C PRO A 145 -11.22 -11.77 22.29
N PHE A 146 -9.98 -11.57 21.86
CA PHE A 146 -9.42 -10.25 21.49
C PHE A 146 -8.21 -10.41 20.57
N ASN A 147 -7.84 -9.32 19.90
CA ASN A 147 -6.62 -9.29 19.09
C ASN A 147 -5.38 -9.20 20.00
N THR A 148 -4.64 -10.29 20.09
CA THR A 148 -3.44 -10.42 20.94
C THR A 148 -2.29 -9.52 20.48
N VAL A 149 -2.22 -9.20 19.16
CA VAL A 149 -1.23 -8.26 18.60
C VAL A 149 -1.52 -6.83 19.04
N ALA A 150 -2.78 -6.44 19.07
CA ALA A 150 -3.19 -5.13 19.56
C ALA A 150 -2.85 -4.97 21.06
N LYS A 151 -3.10 -6.02 21.86
CA LYS A 151 -2.77 -6.06 23.30
C LYS A 151 -1.27 -6.06 23.56
N ALA A 152 -0.47 -6.71 22.73
CA ALA A 152 1.00 -6.69 22.84
C ALA A 152 1.63 -5.32 22.52
N GLY A 153 0.90 -4.47 21.79
CA GLY A 153 1.36 -3.15 21.37
C GLY A 153 2.20 -3.15 20.10
N LYS A 154 2.63 -1.96 19.69
CA LYS A 154 3.40 -1.78 18.46
C LYS A 154 4.83 -2.31 18.61
N ILE A 155 5.36 -2.85 17.51
CA ILE A 155 6.79 -3.11 17.41
C ILE A 155 7.53 -1.77 17.36
N THR A 156 8.33 -1.52 18.39
CA THR A 156 9.10 -0.27 18.52
C THR A 156 10.57 -0.59 18.28
N THR A 157 11.16 0.12 17.35
CA THR A 157 12.60 0.12 17.12
C THR A 157 13.23 1.28 17.90
N SER A 158 14.48 1.13 18.31
CA SER A 158 15.20 2.21 18.98
C SER A 158 15.15 3.51 18.15
N PRO A 159 14.94 4.68 18.78
CA PRO A 159 14.93 5.98 18.09
C PRO A 159 16.21 6.26 17.31
N LEU A 160 17.35 5.72 17.76
CA LEU A 160 18.66 5.92 17.16
C LEU A 160 18.85 5.31 15.75
N LEU A 161 17.91 4.47 15.27
CA LEU A 161 18.03 3.78 13.98
C LEU A 161 17.22 4.44 12.85
N HIS A 162 16.64 5.62 13.05
CA HIS A 162 15.67 6.17 12.10
C HIS A 162 15.88 7.65 11.78
N GLU A 163 16.91 7.94 11.02
CA GLU A 163 16.92 9.15 10.23
C GLU A 163 15.86 9.02 9.11
N LYS A 164 15.00 10.02 8.98
CA LYS A 164 14.19 10.17 7.76
C LYS A 164 15.20 10.29 6.61
N GLY A 165 15.26 9.27 5.77
CA GLY A 165 16.16 9.34 4.62
C GLY A 165 15.86 10.60 3.80
N GLU A 166 16.88 11.41 3.51
CA GLU A 166 16.77 12.59 2.67
C GLU A 166 16.10 12.25 1.33
N ILE A 167 15.21 13.12 0.92
CA ILE A 167 14.59 13.03 -0.40
C ILE A 167 15.66 13.44 -1.41
N LYS A 168 16.12 12.48 -2.20
CA LYS A 168 17.10 12.74 -3.24
C LYS A 168 16.39 13.23 -4.49
N VAL A 169 16.76 14.42 -4.94
CA VAL A 169 16.23 15.02 -6.17
C VAL A 169 17.38 15.34 -7.12
N TRP A 170 17.09 15.35 -8.40
CA TRP A 170 17.98 15.91 -9.43
C TRP A 170 17.54 17.34 -9.79
N SER A 171 18.49 18.24 -9.82
CA SER A 171 18.36 19.54 -10.47
C SER A 171 18.22 19.36 -11.99
N LEU A 172 17.85 20.41 -12.70
CA LEU A 172 17.80 20.39 -14.17
C LEU A 172 19.18 20.10 -14.78
N LYS A 173 20.27 20.59 -14.16
CA LYS A 173 21.64 20.32 -14.58
C LYS A 173 21.99 18.83 -14.48
N GLU A 174 21.71 18.22 -13.32
CA GLU A 174 21.96 16.79 -13.10
C GLU A 174 21.08 15.90 -14.02
N PHE A 175 19.86 16.30 -14.29
CA PHE A 175 19.00 15.58 -15.23
C PHE A 175 19.54 15.71 -16.67
N LYS A 176 19.96 16.89 -17.12
CA LYS A 176 20.56 17.11 -18.46
C LYS A 176 21.80 16.26 -18.66
N GLU A 177 22.67 16.18 -17.64
CA GLU A 177 23.85 15.33 -17.67
C GLU A 177 23.48 13.85 -17.82
N PHE A 178 22.50 13.36 -17.05
CA PHE A 178 22.05 11.98 -17.15
C PHE A 178 21.43 11.68 -18.52
N ILE A 179 20.49 12.51 -18.98
CA ILE A 179 19.70 12.23 -20.19
C ILE A 179 20.52 12.24 -21.47
N ALA A 180 21.65 12.99 -21.50
CA ALA A 180 22.60 13.03 -22.62
C ALA A 180 23.23 11.65 -22.89
N HIS A 181 23.28 10.78 -21.89
CA HIS A 181 23.86 9.43 -22.00
C HIS A 181 22.82 8.34 -22.32
N VAL A 182 21.54 8.67 -22.43
CA VAL A 182 20.49 7.70 -22.75
C VAL A 182 20.36 7.53 -24.25
N LYS A 183 20.92 6.45 -24.78
CA LYS A 183 20.97 6.19 -26.26
C LYS A 183 19.67 5.62 -26.82
N ASN A 184 18.93 4.80 -26.04
CA ASN A 184 17.68 4.19 -26.47
C ASN A 184 16.56 5.23 -26.43
N TYR A 185 15.90 5.47 -27.56
CA TYR A 185 14.92 6.54 -27.72
C TYR A 185 13.63 6.30 -26.89
N GLU A 186 13.19 5.05 -26.71
CA GLU A 186 12.08 4.70 -25.81
C GLU A 186 12.41 5.09 -24.35
N LEU A 187 13.58 4.72 -23.88
CA LEU A 187 14.04 5.07 -22.53
C LEU A 187 14.26 6.59 -22.38
N TYR A 188 14.79 7.24 -23.40
CA TYR A 188 14.93 8.70 -23.44
C TYR A 188 13.58 9.39 -23.27
N THR A 189 12.56 8.95 -24.00
CA THR A 189 11.20 9.48 -23.91
C THR A 189 10.60 9.23 -22.53
N ILE A 190 10.75 8.01 -21.99
CA ILE A 190 10.27 7.66 -20.64
C ILE A 190 10.89 8.54 -19.56
N PHE A 191 12.22 8.74 -19.58
CA PHE A 191 12.87 9.56 -18.56
C PHE A 191 12.49 11.04 -18.66
N ASN A 192 12.33 11.58 -19.87
CA ASN A 192 11.81 12.93 -20.07
C ASN A 192 10.38 13.06 -19.53
N LEU A 193 9.49 12.10 -19.85
CA LEU A 193 8.13 12.09 -19.32
C LEU A 193 8.13 12.03 -17.79
N LEU A 194 8.94 11.16 -17.17
CA LEU A 194 9.03 11.07 -15.70
C LEU A 194 9.47 12.41 -15.08
N TYR A 195 10.49 13.06 -15.64
CA TYR A 195 11.08 14.26 -15.07
C TYR A 195 10.18 15.49 -15.26
N PHE A 196 9.64 15.71 -16.47
CA PHE A 196 8.88 16.91 -16.79
C PHE A 196 7.36 16.81 -16.51
N THR A 197 6.85 15.63 -16.16
CA THR A 197 5.43 15.47 -15.79
C THR A 197 5.23 15.09 -14.34
N GLY A 198 6.22 14.52 -13.67
CA GLY A 198 6.09 13.96 -12.34
C GLY A 198 5.15 12.74 -12.24
N ALA A 199 4.78 12.14 -13.37
CA ALA A 199 3.94 10.96 -13.39
C ALA A 199 4.68 9.75 -12.77
N ARG A 200 3.91 8.80 -12.21
CA ARG A 200 4.48 7.57 -11.67
C ARG A 200 4.90 6.65 -12.82
N ILE A 201 5.97 5.88 -12.64
CA ILE A 201 6.46 4.95 -13.69
C ILE A 201 5.37 4.02 -14.22
N GLY A 202 4.48 3.53 -13.35
CA GLY A 202 3.38 2.68 -13.79
C GLY A 202 2.29 3.43 -14.57
N GLU A 203 2.14 4.74 -14.35
CA GLU A 203 1.27 5.62 -15.14
C GLU A 203 1.86 5.81 -16.54
N ILE A 204 3.17 6.10 -16.64
CA ILE A 204 3.87 6.24 -17.93
C ILE A 204 3.80 4.93 -18.74
N LEU A 205 4.10 3.79 -18.13
CA LEU A 205 4.08 2.49 -18.80
C LEU A 205 2.67 2.03 -19.22
N ALA A 206 1.62 2.68 -18.73
CA ALA A 206 0.24 2.39 -19.09
C ALA A 206 -0.28 3.26 -20.24
N LEU A 207 0.48 4.27 -20.69
CA LEU A 207 0.05 5.20 -21.73
C LEU A 207 -0.12 4.50 -23.09
N ASN A 208 -1.11 4.95 -23.83
CA ASN A 208 -1.31 4.63 -25.24
C ASN A 208 -1.35 5.91 -26.08
N HIS A 209 -1.44 5.77 -27.39
CA HIS A 209 -1.46 6.90 -28.33
C HIS A 209 -2.62 7.87 -28.03
N ARG A 210 -3.80 7.36 -27.68
CA ARG A 210 -5.01 8.16 -27.41
C ARG A 210 -4.95 8.96 -26.11
N ASP A 211 -3.94 8.73 -25.26
CA ASP A 211 -3.74 9.49 -24.04
C ASP A 211 -3.03 10.83 -24.28
N PHE A 212 -2.52 11.07 -25.51
CA PHE A 212 -1.86 12.31 -25.89
C PHE A 212 -2.73 13.12 -26.86
N ASP A 213 -2.95 14.37 -26.53
CA ASP A 213 -3.55 15.37 -27.41
C ASP A 213 -2.47 16.41 -27.75
N PHE A 214 -1.83 16.24 -28.89
CA PHE A 214 -0.74 17.13 -29.32
C PHE A 214 -1.22 18.52 -29.73
N LYS A 215 -2.47 18.63 -30.20
CA LYS A 215 -3.08 19.93 -30.55
C LYS A 215 -3.24 20.80 -29.31
N ASN A 216 -3.79 20.24 -28.24
CA ASN A 216 -4.02 20.94 -26.97
C ASN A 216 -2.83 20.79 -26.01
N LYS A 217 -1.77 20.07 -26.40
CA LYS A 217 -0.57 19.78 -25.60
C LYS A 217 -0.92 19.21 -24.25
N THR A 218 -1.75 18.15 -24.23
CA THR A 218 -2.17 17.51 -22.99
C THR A 218 -1.87 16.02 -23.00
N MET A 219 -1.69 15.47 -21.80
CA MET A 219 -1.51 14.05 -21.54
C MET A 219 -2.50 13.60 -20.49
N ARG A 220 -3.29 12.57 -20.79
CA ARG A 220 -4.28 11.98 -19.89
C ARG A 220 -3.69 10.80 -19.12
N ILE A 221 -3.79 10.84 -17.80
CA ILE A 221 -3.32 9.80 -16.88
C ILE A 221 -4.53 9.20 -16.19
N ASN A 222 -4.96 8.01 -16.61
CA ASN A 222 -6.16 7.33 -16.09
C ASN A 222 -5.93 5.83 -15.89
N LYS A 223 -4.72 5.34 -16.11
CA LYS A 223 -4.33 3.93 -16.04
C LYS A 223 -3.01 3.76 -15.30
N ASN A 224 -2.77 2.56 -14.80
CA ASN A 224 -1.51 2.19 -14.19
C ASN A 224 -1.14 0.76 -14.56
N PHE A 225 0.05 0.56 -15.10
CA PHE A 225 0.58 -0.72 -15.50
C PHE A 225 1.41 -1.35 -14.39
N GLN A 226 1.22 -2.64 -14.19
CA GLN A 226 2.01 -3.46 -13.26
C GLN A 226 2.23 -4.86 -13.86
N LYS A 227 3.42 -5.42 -13.65
CA LYS A 227 3.71 -6.83 -13.95
C LYS A 227 3.88 -7.59 -12.63
N ILE A 228 3.04 -8.59 -12.38
CA ILE A 228 2.99 -9.37 -11.14
C ILE A 228 3.09 -10.85 -11.51
N ASN A 229 4.10 -11.55 -11.02
CA ASN A 229 4.33 -12.97 -11.31
C ASN A 229 4.29 -13.30 -12.81
N GLY A 230 4.90 -12.44 -13.64
CA GLY A 230 4.93 -12.61 -15.10
C GLY A 230 3.69 -12.11 -15.84
N LYS A 231 2.54 -11.94 -15.18
CA LYS A 231 1.30 -11.44 -15.79
C LYS A 231 1.24 -9.92 -15.77
N GLU A 232 0.73 -9.34 -16.84
CA GLU A 232 0.55 -7.91 -17.00
C GLU A 232 -0.85 -7.49 -16.56
N TYR A 233 -0.92 -6.35 -15.86
CA TYR A 233 -2.17 -5.79 -15.37
C TYR A 233 -2.21 -4.30 -15.67
N ILE A 234 -3.21 -3.87 -16.43
CA ILE A 234 -3.59 -2.47 -16.55
C ILE A 234 -4.76 -2.24 -15.60
N THR A 235 -4.57 -1.38 -14.63
CA THR A 235 -5.58 -1.11 -13.59
C THR A 235 -5.92 0.37 -13.57
N THR A 236 -7.12 0.68 -13.10
CA THR A 236 -7.47 2.07 -12.75
C THR A 236 -6.62 2.54 -11.57
N PRO A 237 -6.31 3.84 -11.48
CA PRO A 237 -5.65 4.41 -10.32
C PRO A 237 -6.38 4.09 -9.00
N LYS A 238 -5.66 4.21 -7.87
CA LYS A 238 -6.24 3.90 -6.54
C LYS A 238 -7.26 4.92 -6.07
N THR A 239 -7.11 6.19 -6.46
CA THR A 239 -7.94 7.31 -6.04
C THR A 239 -8.46 8.09 -7.24
N LYS A 240 -9.60 8.74 -7.10
CA LYS A 240 -10.18 9.61 -8.14
C LYS A 240 -9.23 10.75 -8.52
N SER A 241 -8.51 11.33 -7.56
CA SER A 241 -7.52 12.39 -7.77
C SER A 241 -6.33 11.98 -8.63
N SER A 242 -6.04 10.68 -8.71
CA SER A 242 -4.97 10.15 -9.58
C SER A 242 -5.36 10.15 -11.07
N VAL A 243 -6.66 10.21 -11.40
CA VAL A 243 -7.13 10.41 -12.77
C VAL A 243 -7.07 11.89 -13.09
N ARG A 244 -6.24 12.27 -14.05
CA ARG A 244 -5.98 13.66 -14.37
C ARG A 244 -5.52 13.85 -15.81
N THR A 245 -5.77 15.02 -16.37
CA THR A 245 -5.17 15.50 -17.61
C THR A 245 -4.22 16.63 -17.27
N ILE A 246 -2.98 16.53 -17.72
CA ILE A 246 -1.96 17.56 -17.47
C ILE A 246 -1.50 18.19 -18.79
N LYS A 247 -1.22 19.50 -18.78
CA LYS A 247 -0.54 20.14 -19.89
C LYS A 247 0.92 19.73 -19.94
N ILE A 248 1.44 19.50 -21.12
CA ILE A 248 2.85 19.17 -21.35
C ILE A 248 3.50 20.23 -22.27
N PRO A 249 4.76 20.59 -22.05
CA PRO A 249 5.44 21.60 -22.84
C PRO A 249 5.70 21.09 -24.28
N THR A 250 5.86 22.03 -25.23
CA THR A 250 6.00 21.72 -26.66
C THR A 250 7.16 20.77 -26.92
N PHE A 251 8.34 21.02 -26.34
CA PHE A 251 9.49 20.14 -26.53
C PHE A 251 9.23 18.69 -26.11
N LEU A 252 8.37 18.48 -25.10
CA LEU A 252 8.01 17.14 -24.64
C LEU A 252 7.01 16.47 -25.61
N CYS A 253 6.10 17.27 -26.22
CA CYS A 253 5.28 16.80 -27.34
C CYS A 253 6.15 16.32 -28.50
N ASP A 254 7.17 17.10 -28.87
CA ASP A 254 8.08 16.79 -30.00
C ASP A 254 8.85 15.48 -29.73
N ILE A 255 9.34 15.29 -28.50
CA ILE A 255 10.01 14.05 -28.08
C ILE A 255 9.06 12.85 -28.22
N VAL A 256 7.82 12.97 -27.75
CA VAL A 256 6.82 11.88 -27.79
C VAL A 256 6.40 11.58 -29.23
N GLN A 257 6.15 12.61 -30.05
CA GLN A 257 5.83 12.44 -31.46
C GLN A 257 6.98 11.79 -32.22
N GLY A 258 8.22 12.22 -31.98
CA GLY A 258 9.41 11.60 -32.56
C GLY A 258 9.58 10.14 -32.16
N TYR A 259 9.10 9.74 -30.97
CA TYR A 259 9.04 8.32 -30.58
C TYR A 259 7.91 7.58 -31.34
N PHE A 260 6.72 8.16 -31.42
CA PHE A 260 5.59 7.56 -32.13
C PHE A 260 5.88 7.33 -33.61
N ASN A 261 6.57 8.25 -34.27
CA ASN A 261 6.98 8.11 -35.67
C ASN A 261 7.94 6.93 -35.92
N LYS A 262 8.52 6.36 -34.84
CA LYS A 262 9.38 5.16 -34.90
C LYS A 262 8.63 3.86 -34.60
N LEU A 263 7.37 3.93 -34.19
CA LEU A 263 6.53 2.76 -33.96
C LEU A 263 5.87 2.32 -35.26
N TYR A 264 5.95 1.02 -35.56
CA TYR A 264 5.34 0.45 -36.79
C TYR A 264 3.81 0.33 -36.67
N ASP A 265 3.26 0.27 -35.46
CA ASP A 265 1.84 0.12 -35.21
C ASP A 265 1.35 1.16 -34.20
N VAL A 266 0.28 1.88 -34.55
CA VAL A 266 -0.28 2.98 -33.76
C VAL A 266 -1.41 2.51 -32.83
N GLU A 267 -1.99 1.33 -33.07
CA GLU A 267 -3.11 0.77 -32.28
C GLU A 267 -2.68 -0.09 -31.09
N ILE A 268 -1.42 0.01 -30.68
CA ILE A 268 -0.87 -0.75 -29.56
C ILE A 268 -1.57 -0.35 -28.26
N GLU A 269 -1.94 -1.35 -27.45
CA GLU A 269 -2.55 -1.14 -26.13
C GLU A 269 -1.69 -0.26 -25.19
N ARG A 270 -0.34 -0.35 -25.33
CA ARG A 270 0.65 0.46 -24.60
C ARG A 270 1.79 0.86 -25.52
N VAL A 271 2.11 2.15 -25.55
CA VAL A 271 3.20 2.66 -26.40
C VAL A 271 4.60 2.34 -25.86
N PHE A 272 4.75 2.06 -24.56
CA PHE A 272 6.00 1.70 -23.91
C PHE A 272 6.00 0.23 -23.53
N ASN A 273 6.83 -0.58 -24.21
CA ASN A 273 6.90 -2.03 -24.01
C ASN A 273 8.08 -2.45 -23.11
N VAL A 274 8.96 -1.52 -22.77
CA VAL A 274 10.12 -1.78 -21.91
C VAL A 274 9.70 -2.20 -20.49
N SER A 275 10.40 -3.19 -19.96
CA SER A 275 10.16 -3.62 -18.57
C SER A 275 10.70 -2.61 -17.57
N ARG A 276 10.03 -2.49 -16.41
CA ARG A 276 10.50 -1.66 -15.29
C ARG A 276 11.94 -2.03 -14.86
N THR A 277 12.30 -3.30 -14.94
CA THR A 277 13.66 -3.78 -14.62
C THR A 277 14.69 -3.22 -15.58
N ASN A 278 14.38 -3.15 -16.88
CA ASN A 278 15.28 -2.57 -17.87
C ASN A 278 15.46 -1.07 -17.68
N ILE A 279 14.40 -0.34 -17.34
CA ILE A 279 14.48 1.10 -17.00
C ILE A 279 15.41 1.29 -15.80
N HIS A 280 15.25 0.49 -14.73
CA HIS A 280 16.15 0.53 -13.57
C HIS A 280 17.59 0.21 -13.93
N ARG A 281 17.81 -0.82 -14.76
CA ARG A 281 19.14 -1.26 -15.19
C ARG A 281 19.84 -0.15 -15.99
N CYS A 282 19.16 0.43 -16.98
CA CYS A 282 19.69 1.53 -17.77
C CYS A 282 20.07 2.72 -16.88
N LYS A 283 19.15 3.19 -16.04
CA LYS A 283 19.38 4.29 -15.12
C LYS A 283 20.61 4.02 -14.22
N ASN A 284 20.66 2.86 -13.57
CA ASN A 284 21.74 2.53 -12.64
C ASN A 284 23.09 2.35 -13.35
N SER A 285 23.10 1.81 -14.58
CA SER A 285 24.31 1.67 -15.39
C SER A 285 24.90 3.03 -15.73
N ILE A 286 24.07 3.99 -16.17
CA ILE A 286 24.51 5.36 -16.48
C ILE A 286 25.03 6.06 -15.23
N ILE A 287 24.27 6.01 -14.13
CA ILE A 287 24.66 6.59 -12.84
C ILE A 287 26.04 6.07 -12.40
N LYS A 288 26.24 4.74 -12.47
CA LYS A 288 27.52 4.14 -12.08
C LYS A 288 28.67 4.53 -13.03
N LYS A 289 28.41 4.51 -14.36
CA LYS A 289 29.44 4.79 -15.36
C LYS A 289 29.95 6.22 -15.31
N TYR A 290 29.07 7.19 -15.06
CA TYR A 290 29.38 8.62 -15.09
C TYR A 290 29.42 9.25 -13.70
N ASN A 291 29.42 8.42 -12.65
CA ASN A 291 29.46 8.84 -11.23
C ASN A 291 28.42 9.90 -10.85
N LEU A 292 27.20 9.73 -11.36
CA LEU A 292 26.13 10.68 -11.11
C LEU A 292 25.46 10.42 -9.75
N LYS A 293 24.79 11.42 -9.20
CA LYS A 293 24.00 11.28 -7.97
C LYS A 293 22.93 10.19 -8.12
N SER A 294 22.94 9.22 -7.23
CA SER A 294 22.00 8.10 -7.28
C SER A 294 20.63 8.49 -6.76
N ILE A 295 19.58 8.29 -7.60
CA ILE A 295 18.18 8.48 -7.25
C ILE A 295 17.34 7.24 -7.64
N ARG A 296 16.18 7.10 -7.02
CA ARG A 296 15.18 6.05 -7.38
C ARG A 296 14.32 6.54 -8.54
N LEU A 297 13.62 5.67 -9.25
CA LEU A 297 12.65 6.09 -10.28
C LEU A 297 11.52 6.98 -9.73
N HIS A 298 11.14 6.80 -8.45
CA HIS A 298 10.13 7.66 -7.83
C HIS A 298 10.67 9.07 -7.54
N ASP A 299 11.97 9.21 -7.41
CA ASP A 299 12.60 10.50 -7.11
C ASP A 299 12.59 11.47 -8.30
N PHE A 300 12.35 10.99 -9.55
CA PHE A 300 12.01 11.87 -10.68
C PHE A 300 10.77 12.72 -10.40
N ARG A 301 9.77 12.13 -9.75
CA ARG A 301 8.57 12.86 -9.32
C ARG A 301 8.88 13.86 -8.21
N HIS A 302 9.78 13.51 -7.28
CA HIS A 302 10.26 14.44 -6.27
C HIS A 302 11.04 15.58 -6.92
N SER A 303 11.91 15.30 -7.90
CA SER A 303 12.65 16.31 -8.67
C SER A 303 11.70 17.28 -9.39
N HIS A 304 10.67 16.76 -10.06
CA HIS A 304 9.64 17.56 -10.72
C HIS A 304 8.94 18.52 -9.76
N ALA A 305 8.52 18.02 -8.59
CA ALA A 305 7.84 18.83 -7.60
C ALA A 305 8.77 19.91 -7.03
N SER A 306 10.02 19.53 -6.68
CA SER A 306 11.00 20.44 -6.11
C SER A 306 11.33 21.59 -7.06
N ILE A 307 11.52 21.30 -8.37
CA ILE A 307 11.80 22.34 -9.35
C ILE A 307 10.64 23.33 -9.43
N LEU A 308 9.39 22.83 -9.56
CA LEU A 308 8.24 23.73 -9.66
C LEU A 308 8.05 24.61 -8.42
N LEU A 309 8.29 24.03 -7.23
CA LEU A 309 8.17 24.79 -5.97
C LEU A 309 9.30 25.82 -5.82
N ASN A 310 10.52 25.49 -6.23
CA ASN A 310 11.64 26.44 -6.22
C ASN A 310 11.43 27.63 -7.20
N GLU A 311 10.73 27.37 -8.32
CA GLU A 311 10.29 28.40 -9.27
C GLU A 311 9.06 29.19 -8.80
N GLY A 312 8.58 28.98 -7.56
CA GLY A 312 7.47 29.71 -6.96
C GLY A 312 6.08 29.24 -7.40
N VAL A 313 5.97 28.09 -8.07
CA VAL A 313 4.65 27.54 -8.46
C VAL A 313 3.86 27.15 -7.21
N ASN A 314 2.60 27.59 -7.14
CA ASN A 314 1.72 27.32 -6.03
C ASN A 314 1.62 25.81 -5.72
N ILE A 315 1.80 25.46 -4.44
CA ILE A 315 1.82 24.06 -3.97
C ILE A 315 0.52 23.30 -4.28
N ILE A 316 -0.63 24.01 -4.31
CA ILE A 316 -1.92 23.41 -4.68
C ILE A 316 -1.90 22.99 -6.14
N ALA A 317 -1.34 23.82 -7.02
CA ALA A 317 -1.19 23.49 -8.45
C ALA A 317 -0.25 22.29 -8.65
N VAL A 318 0.88 22.27 -7.93
CA VAL A 318 1.82 21.12 -7.94
C VAL A 318 1.12 19.87 -7.43
N SER A 319 0.39 19.91 -6.32
CA SER A 319 -0.33 18.78 -5.74
C SER A 319 -1.37 18.22 -6.72
N LYS A 320 -2.16 19.09 -7.37
CA LYS A 320 -3.14 18.69 -8.41
C LYS A 320 -2.45 18.04 -9.62
N ARG A 321 -1.36 18.65 -10.11
CA ARG A 321 -0.57 18.12 -11.23
C ARG A 321 -0.03 16.72 -10.93
N LEU A 322 0.45 16.50 -9.72
CA LEU A 322 0.94 15.19 -9.27
C LEU A 322 -0.21 14.18 -9.05
N GLY A 323 -1.44 14.62 -8.81
CA GLY A 323 -2.57 13.75 -8.47
C GLY A 323 -2.41 13.18 -7.06
N HIS A 324 -2.08 14.03 -6.08
CA HIS A 324 -2.13 13.67 -4.67
C HIS A 324 -3.58 13.74 -4.17
N GLU A 325 -3.94 12.81 -3.30
CA GLU A 325 -5.29 12.74 -2.72
C GLU A 325 -5.54 13.90 -1.75
N SER A 326 -4.49 14.36 -1.10
CA SER A 326 -4.50 15.46 -0.12
C SER A 326 -3.29 16.35 -0.33
N ILE A 327 -3.50 17.67 -0.23
CA ILE A 327 -2.43 18.68 -0.23
C ILE A 327 -1.42 18.41 0.89
N LYS A 328 -1.88 17.86 2.02
CA LYS A 328 -1.04 17.48 3.15
C LYS A 328 0.11 16.58 2.73
N MET A 329 -0.09 15.64 1.79
CA MET A 329 0.97 14.78 1.28
C MET A 329 2.10 15.58 0.60
N THR A 330 1.75 16.69 -0.07
CA THR A 330 2.72 17.56 -0.72
C THR A 330 3.43 18.42 0.32
N LEU A 331 2.67 19.00 1.27
CA LEU A 331 3.22 19.79 2.37
C LEU A 331 4.18 18.96 3.23
N ASP A 332 3.76 17.80 3.73
CA ASP A 332 4.60 16.93 4.58
C ASP A 332 5.92 16.50 3.89
N THR A 333 5.93 16.52 2.54
CA THR A 333 7.08 16.11 1.75
C THR A 333 8.00 17.27 1.39
N TYR A 334 7.44 18.47 1.13
CA TYR A 334 8.17 19.57 0.50
C TYR A 334 8.14 20.88 1.30
N SER A 335 7.58 20.92 2.52
CA SER A 335 7.51 22.15 3.33
C SER A 335 8.88 22.79 3.54
N HIS A 336 9.93 21.97 3.75
CA HIS A 336 11.30 22.44 3.93
C HIS A 336 11.87 23.22 2.71
N LEU A 337 11.27 23.10 1.53
CA LEU A 337 11.65 23.90 0.35
C LEU A 337 10.95 25.27 0.33
N MET A 338 10.03 25.50 1.25
CA MET A 338 9.31 26.77 1.41
C MET A 338 9.89 27.63 2.52
N ASP A 339 10.76 27.04 3.36
CA ASP A 339 11.52 27.74 4.39
C ASP A 339 12.57 28.62 3.69
N GLY A 340 12.43 29.91 3.67
CA GLY A 340 13.31 30.87 2.96
C GLY A 340 12.55 31.83 2.03
N ASN A 341 11.22 31.76 2.02
CA ASN A 341 10.40 32.70 1.24
C ASN A 341 10.16 34.04 1.95
N GLU A 342 10.74 34.25 3.15
CA GLU A 342 10.51 35.48 3.91
C GLU A 342 11.13 36.68 3.18
N ASP A 343 12.36 36.56 2.65
CA ASP A 343 12.98 37.60 1.83
C ASP A 343 12.18 37.90 0.56
N LYS A 344 11.71 36.82 -0.14
CA LYS A 344 10.84 37.00 -1.33
C LYS A 344 9.50 37.64 -0.98
N LEU A 345 8.99 37.42 0.21
CA LEU A 345 7.75 38.00 0.72
C LEU A 345 7.95 39.50 0.96
N ILE A 346 9.06 39.88 1.55
CA ILE A 346 9.44 41.29 1.75
C ILE A 346 9.66 42.00 0.40
N ASP A 347 10.44 41.38 -0.51
CA ASP A 347 10.67 41.90 -1.86
C ASP A 347 9.36 42.11 -2.63
N THR A 348 8.39 41.22 -2.44
CA THR A 348 7.06 41.33 -3.07
C THR A 348 6.26 42.47 -2.47
N LEU A 349 6.27 42.65 -1.15
CA LEU A 349 5.62 43.78 -0.47
C LEU A 349 6.23 45.10 -0.87
N GLU A 350 7.55 45.18 -1.01
CA GLU A 350 8.22 46.39 -1.51
C GLU A 350 7.90 46.70 -2.97
N LYS A 351 7.72 45.70 -3.83
CA LYS A 351 7.26 45.89 -5.21
C LYS A 351 5.84 46.43 -5.28
N ILE A 352 4.91 45.82 -4.53
CA ILE A 352 3.52 46.28 -4.45
C ILE A 352 3.46 47.77 -4.03
N LYS A 353 4.25 48.12 -3.02
CA LYS A 353 4.32 49.55 -2.58
C LYS A 353 4.85 50.47 -3.67
N LYS A 354 5.77 50.04 -4.51
CA LYS A 354 6.31 50.87 -5.60
C LYS A 354 5.37 50.98 -6.81
N GLU A 355 4.44 50.04 -6.97
CA GLU A 355 3.47 50.05 -8.09
C GLU A 355 2.18 50.84 -7.77
N GLU A 356 1.85 51.05 -6.48
CA GLU A 356 0.64 51.75 -6.04
C GLU A 356 0.87 53.23 -5.61
N PHE A 357 2.11 53.69 -5.63
CA PHE A 357 2.49 55.10 -5.28
C PHE A 357 3.52 55.63 -6.28
#